data_1b6b416f24e50d2f1c7dee1ca97ef1df
#
_entry.id   1b6b416f24e50d2f1c7dee1ca97ef1df
#
_cell.length_a   1.000
_cell.length_b   1.000
_cell.length_c   1.000
_cell.angle_alpha   90.00
_cell.angle_beta   90.00
_cell.angle_gamma   90.00
#
_symmetry.space_group_name_H-M   'P 1'
#
loop_
_entity.id
_entity.type
_entity.pdbx_description
1 polymer ?
#
loop_
_entity_poly.entity_id
_entity_poly.type
_entity_poly.pdbx_seq_one_letter_code
_entity_poly.pdbx_strand_id
1 'polypeptide(L)'
;CYFPQIWASDDTDALCRAEIQTGYSYGYPQSVISNHVSSCPNHQTLRVTPLETRFQVAAFGIMGYECNLKEMKKEEREAIKQQIILYKKWRKTLQFGNFYRGRSFPDSDGSGSVLAGIHGNVTEWTIVSEDQKQAVGLYLQKMVQPNTQYDVYYAKGLSEEIQYHFYNRRLQHNINEFGDLVNSVAPVHVRQGSLAHQLIAKFVKLDGEIDDVTAYGDTLMYNGVKLKPAFGGTGFNDQVRHFPDFASRMYFMEENEKSKESI
;
A
#
# COMPACT_ATOMS: atom_id res chain seq x y z
N CYS A 1 -7.96 30.68 -11.88
CA CYS A 1 -7.62 29.94 -10.67
C CYS A 1 -6.32 30.47 -10.08
N TYR A 2 -6.36 30.98 -8.84
CA TYR A 2 -5.19 31.64 -8.22
C TYR A 2 -4.33 30.65 -7.44
N PHE A 3 -4.88 29.49 -7.05
CA PHE A 3 -4.22 28.47 -6.25
C PHE A 3 -4.32 27.11 -6.95
N PRO A 4 -3.24 26.69 -7.63
CA PRO A 4 -3.24 25.41 -8.36
C PRO A 4 -3.11 24.17 -7.44
N GLN A 5 -2.86 24.39 -6.15
CA GLN A 5 -2.56 23.34 -5.20
C GLN A 5 -3.10 23.70 -3.82
N ILE A 6 -3.57 22.70 -3.08
CA ILE A 6 -4.05 22.85 -1.71
C ILE A 6 -3.21 21.99 -0.77
N TRP A 7 -2.94 22.54 0.41
CA TRP A 7 -2.42 21.84 1.57
C TRP A 7 -3.58 21.40 2.43
N ALA A 8 -4.05 20.18 2.27
CA ALA A 8 -5.32 19.76 2.84
C ALA A 8 -5.33 19.75 4.39
N SER A 9 -4.18 19.52 5.05
CA SER A 9 -4.08 19.52 6.51
C SER A 9 -2.61 19.46 6.94
N ASP A 10 -2.28 20.08 8.07
CA ASP A 10 -0.99 19.94 8.75
C ASP A 10 -0.82 18.56 9.41
N ASP A 11 -1.90 17.80 9.54
CA ASP A 11 -1.81 16.39 9.96
C ASP A 11 -1.27 15.55 8.81
N THR A 12 0.01 15.21 8.91
CA THR A 12 0.76 14.43 7.92
C THR A 12 0.90 12.95 8.29
N ASP A 13 0.22 12.50 9.35
CA ASP A 13 0.14 11.07 9.68
C ASP A 13 -0.55 10.30 8.56
N ALA A 14 0.04 9.20 8.12
CA ALA A 14 -0.45 8.49 6.94
C ALA A 14 -1.88 7.94 7.09
N LEU A 15 -2.29 7.53 8.30
CA LEU A 15 -3.64 7.04 8.51
C LEU A 15 -4.66 8.19 8.51
N CYS A 16 -4.33 9.29 9.20
CA CYS A 16 -5.13 10.50 9.15
C CYS A 16 -5.23 11.05 7.72
N ARG A 17 -4.12 11.04 6.98
CA ARG A 17 -4.09 11.46 5.57
C ARG A 17 -4.96 10.58 4.67
N ALA A 18 -5.05 9.29 4.94
CA ALA A 18 -5.96 8.42 4.19
C ALA A 18 -7.42 8.85 4.34
N GLU A 19 -7.84 9.22 5.55
CA GLU A 19 -9.19 9.77 5.80
C GLU A 19 -9.37 11.16 5.17
N ILE A 20 -8.40 12.06 5.36
CA ILE A 20 -8.39 13.42 4.81
C ILE A 20 -8.46 13.39 3.29
N GLN A 21 -7.59 12.62 2.63
CA GLN A 21 -7.57 12.49 1.17
C GLN A 21 -8.86 11.88 0.62
N THR A 22 -9.42 10.88 1.31
CA THR A 22 -10.75 10.34 0.97
C THR A 22 -11.81 11.44 1.01
N GLY A 23 -11.85 12.23 2.09
CA GLY A 23 -12.80 13.35 2.24
C GLY A 23 -12.63 14.43 1.17
N TYR A 24 -11.41 14.91 0.95
CA TYR A 24 -11.13 15.94 -0.06
C TYR A 24 -11.46 15.47 -1.48
N SER A 25 -11.31 14.18 -1.77
CA SER A 25 -11.59 13.62 -3.10
C SER A 25 -13.05 13.75 -3.56
N TYR A 26 -13.98 14.12 -2.68
CA TYR A 26 -15.36 14.44 -3.06
C TYR A 26 -15.50 15.80 -3.74
N GLY A 27 -14.57 16.73 -3.51
CA GLY A 27 -14.63 18.08 -4.05
C GLY A 27 -13.43 18.50 -4.88
N TYR A 28 -12.31 17.79 -4.76
CA TYR A 28 -11.06 18.18 -5.39
C TYR A 28 -10.39 16.99 -6.11
N PRO A 29 -9.87 17.20 -7.33
CA PRO A 29 -9.11 16.16 -8.02
C PRO A 29 -7.74 15.93 -7.36
N GLN A 30 -7.18 14.74 -7.51
CA GLN A 30 -5.88 14.38 -6.94
C GLN A 30 -4.74 15.29 -7.42
N SER A 31 -4.87 15.87 -8.61
CA SER A 31 -3.88 16.79 -9.20
C SER A 31 -3.69 18.12 -8.46
N VAL A 32 -4.55 18.44 -7.49
CA VAL A 32 -4.41 19.67 -6.69
C VAL A 32 -4.15 19.41 -5.22
N ILE A 33 -4.22 18.16 -4.76
CA ILE A 33 -4.03 17.80 -3.35
C ILE A 33 -2.55 17.49 -3.10
N SER A 34 -1.90 18.31 -2.27
CA SER A 34 -0.54 18.07 -1.77
C SER A 34 -0.53 17.02 -0.68
N ASN A 35 0.28 15.99 -0.90
CA ASN A 35 0.47 14.90 0.03
C ASN A 35 1.94 14.71 0.35
N HIS A 36 2.27 14.51 1.61
CA HIS A 36 3.67 14.42 2.03
C HIS A 36 3.96 13.16 2.82
N VAL A 37 5.16 12.63 2.57
CA VAL A 37 5.80 11.62 3.39
C VAL A 37 6.49 12.34 4.54
N SER A 38 5.91 12.29 5.73
CA SER A 38 6.45 12.95 6.92
C SER A 38 7.51 12.11 7.63
N SER A 39 8.15 12.70 8.65
CA SER A 39 9.05 12.02 9.57
C SER A 39 8.33 10.90 10.34
N CYS A 40 9.11 10.01 10.94
CA CYS A 40 8.61 8.93 11.79
C CYS A 40 9.46 8.85 13.08
N PRO A 41 8.84 8.84 14.27
CA PRO A 41 7.41 8.96 14.54
C PRO A 41 6.81 10.27 14.01
N ASN A 42 5.50 10.25 13.69
CA ASN A 42 4.80 11.47 13.28
C ASN A 42 4.81 12.49 14.42
N HIS A 43 5.03 13.77 14.12
CA HIS A 43 5.22 14.81 15.12
C HIS A 43 3.94 15.18 15.90
N GLN A 44 2.75 14.89 15.38
CA GLN A 44 1.49 15.18 16.04
C GLN A 44 0.91 13.96 16.74
N THR A 45 0.85 12.82 16.05
CA THR A 45 0.20 11.60 16.57
C THR A 45 1.16 10.68 17.32
N LEU A 46 2.47 10.90 17.20
CA LEU A 46 3.56 10.03 17.68
C LEU A 46 3.48 8.61 17.10
N ARG A 47 2.64 8.39 16.09
CA ARG A 47 2.48 7.09 15.46
C ARG A 47 3.72 6.71 14.66
N VAL A 48 4.11 5.45 14.79
CA VAL A 48 5.18 4.83 14.02
C VAL A 48 4.55 4.08 12.84
N THR A 49 4.63 4.66 11.66
CA THR A 49 4.06 4.10 10.44
C THR A 49 5.19 3.70 9.47
N PRO A 50 5.12 2.52 8.84
CA PRO A 50 6.13 2.09 7.87
C PRO A 50 6.37 3.15 6.78
N LEU A 51 7.63 3.34 6.37
CA LEU A 51 7.99 4.27 5.29
C LEU A 51 7.21 3.96 4.01
N GLU A 52 6.99 2.68 3.75
CA GLU A 52 6.23 2.22 2.59
C GLU A 52 4.79 2.71 2.62
N THR A 53 4.12 2.62 3.76
CA THR A 53 2.74 3.11 3.92
C THR A 53 2.66 4.63 3.79
N ARG A 54 3.59 5.36 4.42
CA ARG A 54 3.66 6.81 4.29
C ARG A 54 3.79 7.23 2.82
N PHE A 55 4.63 6.54 2.06
CA PHE A 55 4.78 6.76 0.63
C PHE A 55 3.52 6.40 -0.15
N GLN A 56 2.96 5.20 0.07
CA GLN A 56 1.83 4.71 -0.73
C GLN A 56 0.60 5.60 -0.58
N VAL A 57 0.32 6.09 0.63
CA VAL A 57 -0.77 7.04 0.86
C VAL A 57 -0.47 8.39 0.19
N ALA A 58 0.75 8.92 0.36
CA ALA A 58 1.13 10.20 -0.22
C ALA A 58 1.17 10.19 -1.76
N ALA A 59 1.40 9.02 -2.38
CA ALA A 59 1.52 8.90 -3.83
C ALA A 59 0.21 9.22 -4.59
N PHE A 60 -0.96 9.09 -3.92
CA PHE A 60 -2.25 9.41 -4.53
C PHE A 60 -2.53 10.93 -4.49
N GLY A 61 -1.79 11.69 -5.31
CA GLY A 61 -1.84 13.12 -5.44
C GLY A 61 -0.50 13.73 -5.80
N ILE A 62 -0.27 14.99 -5.41
CA ILE A 62 1.01 15.66 -5.58
C ILE A 62 1.91 15.27 -4.41
N MET A 63 2.82 14.33 -4.66
CA MET A 63 3.66 13.76 -3.60
C MET A 63 4.92 14.59 -3.35
N GLY A 64 5.24 14.79 -2.07
CA GLY A 64 6.50 15.35 -1.57
C GLY A 64 7.05 14.59 -0.35
N TYR A 65 8.27 14.90 0.03
CA TYR A 65 8.91 14.42 1.26
C TYR A 65 9.12 15.60 2.21
N GLU A 66 8.49 15.54 3.38
CA GLU A 66 8.59 16.50 4.46
C GLU A 66 9.32 15.87 5.64
N CYS A 67 10.60 15.60 5.46
CA CYS A 67 11.44 14.96 6.47
C CYS A 67 12.91 15.28 6.25
N ASN A 68 13.71 15.17 7.31
CA ASN A 68 15.15 15.39 7.23
C ASN A 68 15.85 14.13 6.69
N LEU A 69 16.17 14.12 5.41
CA LEU A 69 16.83 12.99 4.75
C LEU A 69 18.23 12.69 5.32
N LYS A 70 18.89 13.65 5.98
CA LYS A 70 20.20 13.44 6.58
C LYS A 70 20.14 12.55 7.82
N GLU A 71 19.03 12.59 8.54
CA GLU A 71 18.78 11.78 9.74
C GLU A 71 18.33 10.35 9.42
N MET A 72 17.94 10.10 8.19
CA MET A 72 17.49 8.78 7.74
C MET A 72 18.64 7.81 7.53
N LYS A 73 18.40 6.54 7.80
CA LYS A 73 19.34 5.46 7.52
C LYS A 73 19.58 5.35 6.01
N LYS A 74 20.72 4.75 5.64
CA LYS A 74 21.10 4.56 4.23
C LYS A 74 20.03 3.75 3.47
N GLU A 75 19.49 2.72 4.10
CA GLU A 75 18.46 1.82 3.54
C GLU A 75 17.16 2.59 3.25
N GLU A 76 16.76 3.48 4.15
CA GLU A 76 15.56 4.32 3.96
C GLU A 76 15.75 5.31 2.81
N ARG A 77 16.94 5.93 2.72
CA ARG A 77 17.24 6.83 1.59
C ARG A 77 17.25 6.10 0.24
N GLU A 78 17.71 4.85 0.21
CA GLU A 78 17.66 4.04 -1.01
C GLU A 78 16.21 3.65 -1.34
N ALA A 79 15.40 3.29 -0.36
CA ALA A 79 13.97 3.05 -0.53
C ALA A 79 13.26 4.29 -1.10
N ILE A 80 13.56 5.49 -0.60
CA ILE A 80 13.02 6.76 -1.11
C ILE A 80 13.38 6.97 -2.58
N LYS A 81 14.60 6.66 -3.00
CA LYS A 81 14.97 6.75 -4.43
C LYS A 81 14.07 5.86 -5.29
N GLN A 82 13.85 4.62 -4.87
CA GLN A 82 12.98 3.69 -5.58
C GLN A 82 11.51 4.17 -5.57
N GLN A 83 11.06 4.75 -4.48
CA GLN A 83 9.73 5.36 -4.37
C GLN A 83 9.56 6.53 -5.34
N ILE A 84 10.56 7.41 -5.45
CA ILE A 84 10.55 8.54 -6.40
C ILE A 84 10.54 8.03 -7.85
N ILE A 85 11.32 7.02 -8.18
CA ILE A 85 11.34 6.42 -9.53
C ILE A 85 9.96 5.86 -9.87
N LEU A 86 9.38 5.10 -8.94
CA LEU A 86 8.04 4.53 -9.10
C LEU A 86 6.98 5.62 -9.27
N TYR A 87 6.98 6.63 -8.41
CA TYR A 87 6.05 7.75 -8.51
C TYR A 87 6.17 8.47 -9.85
N LYS A 88 7.39 8.74 -10.33
CA LYS A 88 7.61 9.37 -11.64
C LYS A 88 7.05 8.53 -12.80
N LYS A 89 7.14 7.19 -12.72
CA LYS A 89 6.54 6.28 -13.71
C LYS A 89 5.02 6.45 -13.75
N TRP A 90 4.38 6.45 -12.59
CA TRP A 90 2.93 6.41 -12.45
C TRP A 90 2.26 7.77 -12.21
N ARG A 91 3.04 8.84 -12.13
CA ARG A 91 2.58 10.18 -11.76
C ARG A 91 1.40 10.67 -12.58
N LYS A 92 1.39 10.42 -13.88
CA LYS A 92 0.29 10.85 -14.77
C LYS A 92 -1.03 10.23 -14.31
N THR A 93 -1.06 8.92 -14.10
CA THR A 93 -2.25 8.22 -13.61
C THR A 93 -2.61 8.67 -12.19
N LEU A 94 -1.62 8.74 -11.28
CA LEU A 94 -1.84 9.10 -9.87
C LEU A 94 -2.35 10.52 -9.64
N GLN A 95 -2.05 11.46 -10.53
CA GLN A 95 -2.50 12.85 -10.41
C GLN A 95 -3.74 13.15 -11.25
N PHE A 96 -3.83 12.61 -12.45
CA PHE A 96 -4.83 13.00 -13.44
C PHE A 96 -5.83 11.89 -13.79
N GLY A 97 -5.67 10.71 -13.23
CA GLY A 97 -6.65 9.64 -13.39
C GLY A 97 -7.94 9.90 -12.60
N ASN A 98 -8.97 9.13 -12.93
CA ASN A 98 -10.23 9.12 -12.19
C ASN A 98 -10.05 8.37 -10.88
N PHE A 99 -10.32 9.04 -9.76
CA PHE A 99 -10.16 8.48 -8.42
C PHE A 99 -11.44 7.83 -7.93
N TYR A 100 -11.35 6.57 -7.55
CA TYR A 100 -12.45 5.76 -7.02
C TYR A 100 -12.15 5.34 -5.58
N ARG A 101 -13.11 5.55 -4.70
CA ARG A 101 -13.09 5.14 -3.30
C ARG A 101 -13.69 3.74 -3.19
N GLY A 102 -12.97 2.86 -2.51
CA GLY A 102 -13.46 1.54 -2.08
C GLY A 102 -13.91 1.57 -0.63
N ARG A 103 -13.54 0.54 0.13
CA ARG A 103 -13.71 0.55 1.60
C ARG A 103 -12.95 1.72 2.22
N SER A 104 -13.44 2.27 3.31
CA SER A 104 -12.78 3.40 3.99
C SER A 104 -12.99 3.38 5.50
N PHE A 105 -12.09 4.02 6.22
CA PHE A 105 -12.30 4.36 7.62
C PHE A 105 -13.04 5.72 7.72
N PRO A 106 -13.96 5.89 8.68
CA PRO A 106 -14.80 4.90 9.32
C PRO A 106 -15.73 4.23 8.31
N ASP A 107 -16.24 3.08 8.67
CA ASP A 107 -17.19 2.35 7.84
C ASP A 107 -18.48 3.16 7.69
N SER A 108 -18.81 3.58 6.49
CA SER A 108 -19.95 4.45 6.21
C SER A 108 -21.25 3.71 5.94
N ASP A 109 -21.20 2.37 5.83
CA ASP A 109 -22.36 1.58 5.39
C ASP A 109 -23.27 1.12 6.52
N GLY A 110 -22.92 1.41 7.77
CA GLY A 110 -23.73 1.03 8.94
C GLY A 110 -23.92 -0.48 9.12
N SER A 111 -23.26 -1.29 8.30
CA SER A 111 -23.36 -2.76 8.35
C SER A 111 -22.53 -3.35 9.48
N GLY A 112 -22.55 -2.72 10.64
CA GLY A 112 -21.80 -3.11 11.82
C GLY A 112 -22.02 -4.58 12.21
N SER A 113 -21.36 -5.48 11.51
CA SER A 113 -21.19 -6.84 12.02
C SER A 113 -20.20 -6.78 13.17
N VAL A 114 -20.75 -6.68 14.36
CA VAL A 114 -20.03 -6.69 15.64
C VAL A 114 -19.16 -7.96 15.81
N LEU A 115 -19.38 -8.97 14.97
CA LEU A 115 -18.74 -10.29 15.07
C LEU A 115 -17.31 -10.34 14.53
N ALA A 116 -16.85 -9.36 13.74
CA ALA A 116 -15.58 -9.51 13.07
C ALA A 116 -14.49 -8.52 13.50
N GLY A 117 -14.82 -7.43 14.20
CA GLY A 117 -13.83 -6.39 14.55
C GLY A 117 -13.13 -5.77 13.31
N ILE A 118 -13.67 -6.01 12.12
CA ILE A 118 -13.01 -5.73 10.82
C ILE A 118 -13.52 -4.42 10.22
N HIS A 119 -14.72 -3.96 10.64
CA HIS A 119 -15.29 -2.73 10.11
C HIS A 119 -14.44 -1.52 10.42
N GLY A 120 -14.21 -0.69 9.40
CA GLY A 120 -13.36 0.48 9.53
C GLY A 120 -11.86 0.18 9.66
N ASN A 121 -11.43 -1.04 9.36
CA ASN A 121 -10.01 -1.43 9.46
C ASN A 121 -9.25 -1.31 8.15
N VAL A 122 -9.94 -1.17 7.02
CA VAL A 122 -9.35 -1.15 5.68
C VAL A 122 -9.78 0.10 4.92
N THR A 123 -8.83 0.72 4.24
CA THR A 123 -9.09 1.74 3.20
C THR A 123 -8.57 1.24 1.88
N GLU A 124 -9.41 1.36 0.85
CA GLU A 124 -9.08 1.01 -0.52
C GLU A 124 -9.33 2.17 -1.46
N TRP A 125 -8.38 2.39 -2.35
CA TRP A 125 -8.51 3.31 -3.46
C TRP A 125 -8.16 2.63 -4.78
N THR A 126 -8.74 3.13 -5.85
CA THR A 126 -8.29 2.85 -7.22
C THR A 126 -8.25 4.16 -7.97
N ILE A 127 -7.18 4.44 -8.70
CA ILE A 127 -7.11 5.55 -9.62
C ILE A 127 -6.82 5.00 -11.02
N VAL A 128 -7.62 5.42 -11.99
CA VAL A 128 -7.64 4.84 -13.34
C VAL A 128 -7.33 5.92 -14.35
N SER A 129 -6.43 5.66 -15.30
CA SER A 129 -6.15 6.57 -16.41
C SER A 129 -7.41 6.85 -17.24
N GLU A 130 -7.45 7.99 -17.92
CA GLU A 130 -8.60 8.40 -18.73
C GLU A 130 -8.95 7.38 -19.81
N ASP A 131 -7.94 6.75 -20.42
CA ASP A 131 -8.10 5.69 -21.43
C ASP A 131 -8.39 4.30 -20.85
N GLN A 132 -8.50 4.20 -19.54
CA GLN A 132 -8.72 2.98 -18.75
C GLN A 132 -7.66 1.88 -18.96
N LYS A 133 -6.51 2.19 -19.55
CA LYS A 133 -5.46 1.18 -19.83
C LYS A 133 -4.53 0.94 -18.64
N GLN A 134 -4.51 1.87 -17.69
CA GLN A 134 -3.66 1.79 -16.52
C GLN A 134 -4.46 2.17 -15.27
N ALA A 135 -4.19 1.47 -14.18
CA ALA A 135 -4.71 1.84 -12.89
C ALA A 135 -3.71 1.54 -11.77
N VAL A 136 -3.85 2.27 -10.67
CA VAL A 136 -3.10 2.06 -9.44
C VAL A 136 -4.08 1.88 -8.29
N GLY A 137 -3.89 0.84 -7.50
CA GLY A 137 -4.69 0.53 -6.33
C GLY A 137 -3.93 0.70 -5.02
N LEU A 138 -4.64 1.06 -3.96
CA LEU A 138 -4.17 1.06 -2.58
C LEU A 138 -5.04 0.12 -1.75
N TYR A 139 -4.39 -0.71 -0.94
CA TYR A 139 -5.00 -1.45 0.17
C TYR A 139 -4.23 -1.08 1.44
N LEU A 140 -4.90 -0.43 2.39
CA LEU A 140 -4.33 0.05 3.65
C LEU A 140 -5.07 -0.58 4.81
N GLN A 141 -4.34 -1.24 5.72
CA GLN A 141 -4.87 -1.79 6.96
C GLN A 141 -4.54 -0.88 8.14
N LYS A 142 -5.50 -0.69 9.04
CA LYS A 142 -5.30 0.08 10.27
C LYS A 142 -4.59 -0.76 11.35
N MET A 143 -5.15 -1.91 11.68
CA MET A 143 -4.62 -2.79 12.73
C MET A 143 -4.65 -4.25 12.30
N VAL A 144 -3.65 -5.00 12.73
CA VAL A 144 -3.62 -6.45 12.54
C VAL A 144 -4.71 -7.12 13.39
N GLN A 145 -5.32 -8.14 12.81
CA GLN A 145 -6.32 -8.95 13.50
C GLN A 145 -5.77 -10.36 13.70
N PRO A 146 -5.99 -11.00 14.86
CA PRO A 146 -5.62 -12.41 15.04
C PRO A 146 -6.50 -13.29 14.14
N ASN A 147 -5.91 -14.35 13.58
CA ASN A 147 -6.60 -15.31 12.71
C ASN A 147 -7.36 -14.65 11.55
N THR A 148 -6.75 -13.66 10.91
CA THR A 148 -7.32 -12.98 9.75
C THR A 148 -7.64 -14.00 8.66
N GLN A 149 -8.87 -13.91 8.15
CA GLN A 149 -9.26 -14.64 6.95
C GLN A 149 -8.57 -14.02 5.72
N TYR A 150 -8.67 -14.72 4.60
CA TYR A 150 -8.26 -14.14 3.32
C TYR A 150 -9.05 -12.86 3.07
N ASP A 151 -8.37 -11.83 2.63
CA ASP A 151 -9.02 -10.61 2.18
C ASP A 151 -9.02 -10.53 0.65
N VAL A 152 -9.85 -9.66 0.13
CA VAL A 152 -10.03 -9.45 -1.31
C VAL A 152 -9.86 -7.98 -1.60
N TYR A 153 -9.03 -7.63 -2.57
CA TYR A 153 -8.97 -6.28 -3.12
C TYR A 153 -9.93 -6.16 -4.30
N TYR A 154 -10.79 -5.16 -4.25
CA TYR A 154 -11.73 -4.84 -5.33
C TYR A 154 -11.28 -3.59 -6.07
N ALA A 155 -10.81 -3.75 -7.31
CA ALA A 155 -10.55 -2.61 -8.18
C ALA A 155 -11.86 -1.89 -8.51
N LYS A 156 -11.76 -0.62 -8.93
CA LYS A 156 -12.92 0.18 -9.36
C LYS A 156 -12.58 1.00 -10.59
N GLY A 157 -13.59 1.22 -11.44
CA GLY A 157 -13.50 2.11 -12.59
C GLY A 157 -12.71 1.57 -13.78
N LEU A 158 -12.38 0.29 -13.80
CA LEU A 158 -11.74 -0.37 -14.94
C LEU A 158 -12.75 -0.54 -16.10
N SER A 159 -12.26 -0.72 -17.32
CA SER A 159 -13.09 -1.21 -18.42
C SER A 159 -13.35 -2.69 -18.23
N GLU A 160 -14.61 -3.12 -18.34
CA GLU A 160 -15.01 -4.52 -18.19
C GLU A 160 -14.40 -5.41 -19.28
N GLU A 161 -14.20 -4.84 -20.48
CA GLU A 161 -13.74 -5.54 -21.70
C GLU A 161 -12.21 -5.63 -21.82
N ILE A 162 -11.47 -4.84 -21.04
CA ILE A 162 -10.00 -4.86 -21.08
C ILE A 162 -9.49 -5.96 -20.14
N GLN A 163 -8.58 -6.79 -20.65
CA GLN A 163 -7.80 -7.69 -19.83
C GLN A 163 -6.62 -6.97 -19.25
N TYR A 164 -6.46 -7.01 -17.92
CA TYR A 164 -5.38 -6.36 -17.21
C TYR A 164 -4.42 -7.38 -16.61
N HIS A 165 -3.13 -7.02 -16.62
CA HIS A 165 -2.13 -7.61 -15.75
C HIS A 165 -2.16 -6.87 -14.42
N PHE A 166 -2.66 -7.53 -13.37
CA PHE A 166 -2.68 -7.05 -11.99
C PHE A 166 -1.46 -7.59 -11.26
N TYR A 167 -0.70 -6.70 -10.61
CA TYR A 167 0.45 -7.10 -9.80
C TYR A 167 0.69 -6.13 -8.65
N ASN A 168 1.30 -6.64 -7.55
CA ASN A 168 1.69 -5.80 -6.42
C ASN A 168 3.08 -5.20 -6.59
N ARG A 169 3.33 -4.08 -5.92
CA ARG A 169 4.68 -3.59 -5.71
C ARG A 169 5.47 -4.59 -4.89
N ARG A 170 6.59 -5.05 -5.43
CA ARG A 170 7.51 -5.97 -4.74
C ARG A 170 8.13 -5.27 -3.53
N LEU A 171 8.07 -5.92 -2.39
CA LEU A 171 8.66 -5.46 -1.14
C LEU A 171 9.71 -6.46 -0.66
N GLN A 172 10.65 -5.96 0.13
CA GLN A 172 11.62 -6.75 0.85
C GLN A 172 11.56 -6.40 2.32
N HIS A 173 11.52 -7.39 3.17
CA HIS A 173 11.42 -7.27 4.61
C HIS A 173 12.75 -7.53 5.29
N ASN A 174 13.01 -6.81 6.36
CA ASN A 174 14.15 -7.08 7.22
C ASN A 174 13.80 -8.20 8.19
N ILE A 175 14.73 -9.12 8.45
CA ILE A 175 14.52 -10.20 9.40
C ILE A 175 14.15 -9.71 10.81
N ASN A 176 14.54 -8.49 11.17
CA ASN A 176 14.16 -7.86 12.45
C ASN A 176 12.64 -7.68 12.61
N GLU A 177 11.89 -7.63 11.51
CA GLU A 177 10.44 -7.48 11.53
C GLU A 177 9.72 -8.74 12.03
N PHE A 178 10.41 -9.88 12.04
CA PHE A 178 9.84 -11.18 12.36
C PHE A 178 10.22 -11.69 13.76
N GLY A 179 11.09 -11.01 14.47
CA GLY A 179 11.53 -11.44 15.80
C GLY A 179 12.09 -12.86 15.79
N ASP A 180 11.74 -13.66 16.79
CA ASP A 180 12.18 -15.08 16.87
C ASP A 180 11.55 -16.00 15.82
N LEU A 181 10.50 -15.56 15.12
CA LEU A 181 9.84 -16.35 14.09
C LEU A 181 10.77 -16.65 12.90
N VAL A 182 11.81 -15.83 12.70
CA VAL A 182 12.85 -16.10 11.71
C VAL A 182 13.50 -17.49 11.92
N ASN A 183 13.55 -17.96 13.15
CA ASN A 183 14.11 -19.26 13.51
C ASN A 183 13.25 -20.46 13.07
N SER A 184 12.01 -20.24 12.66
CA SER A 184 11.16 -21.29 12.10
C SER A 184 11.60 -21.76 10.71
N VAL A 185 12.34 -20.90 10.00
CA VAL A 185 12.85 -21.20 8.64
C VAL A 185 14.36 -21.08 8.52
N ALA A 186 15.04 -20.52 9.52
CA ALA A 186 16.50 -20.39 9.53
C ALA A 186 17.16 -21.74 9.79
N PRO A 187 18.24 -22.10 9.07
CA PRO A 187 18.96 -23.36 9.28
C PRO A 187 19.72 -23.40 10.60
N VAL A 188 19.95 -22.24 11.21
CA VAL A 188 20.65 -22.09 12.49
C VAL A 188 19.86 -21.15 13.38
N HIS A 189 19.70 -21.51 14.65
CA HIS A 189 19.01 -20.66 15.61
C HIS A 189 19.81 -19.38 15.87
N VAL A 190 19.19 -18.23 15.61
CA VAL A 190 19.77 -16.90 15.79
C VAL A 190 18.99 -16.18 16.89
N ARG A 191 19.63 -15.95 18.05
CA ARG A 191 18.98 -15.24 19.15
C ARG A 191 18.67 -13.81 18.73
N GLN A 192 17.40 -13.41 18.87
CA GLN A 192 16.93 -12.06 18.57
C GLN A 192 17.74 -11.01 19.35
N GLY A 193 18.13 -9.93 18.67
CA GLY A 193 18.91 -8.83 19.24
C GLY A 193 20.40 -9.13 19.45
N SER A 194 20.89 -10.36 19.18
CA SER A 194 22.32 -10.67 19.26
C SER A 194 23.12 -9.94 18.18
N LEU A 195 24.45 -9.85 18.35
CA LEU A 195 25.33 -9.27 17.34
C LEU A 195 25.25 -10.05 16.02
N ALA A 196 25.12 -11.38 16.09
CA ALA A 196 24.92 -12.22 14.92
C ALA A 196 23.61 -11.88 14.19
N HIS A 197 22.49 -11.71 14.93
CA HIS A 197 21.22 -11.31 14.37
C HIS A 197 21.30 -9.94 13.68
N GLN A 198 21.93 -8.96 14.32
CA GLN A 198 22.11 -7.62 13.75
C GLN A 198 23.00 -7.63 12.50
N LEU A 199 24.02 -8.49 12.47
CA LEU A 199 24.89 -8.64 11.31
C LEU A 199 24.13 -9.30 10.14
N ILE A 200 23.40 -10.38 10.40
CA ILE A 200 22.59 -11.08 9.38
C ILE A 200 21.53 -10.13 8.81
N ALA A 201 20.86 -9.34 9.66
CA ALA A 201 19.84 -8.39 9.25
C ALA A 201 20.33 -7.29 8.27
N LYS A 202 21.64 -7.04 8.21
CA LYS A 202 22.22 -6.09 7.24
C LYS A 202 22.28 -6.69 5.82
N PHE A 203 22.43 -8.00 5.71
CA PHE A 203 22.67 -8.66 4.42
C PHE A 203 21.49 -9.50 3.93
N VAL A 204 20.72 -10.07 4.86
CA VAL A 204 19.58 -10.93 4.53
C VAL A 204 18.29 -10.12 4.51
N LYS A 205 17.62 -10.16 3.38
CA LYS A 205 16.27 -9.65 3.19
C LYS A 205 15.36 -10.82 2.81
N LEU A 206 14.13 -10.75 3.27
CA LEU A 206 13.07 -11.69 2.89
C LEU A 206 12.18 -11.01 1.86
N ASP A 207 11.96 -11.69 0.74
CA ASP A 207 11.06 -11.18 -0.28
C ASP A 207 9.62 -11.23 0.25
N GLY A 208 8.87 -10.16 0.00
CA GLY A 208 7.45 -10.11 0.29
C GLY A 208 6.65 -10.96 -0.68
N GLU A 209 5.37 -11.05 -0.42
CA GLU A 209 4.42 -11.79 -1.25
C GLU A 209 4.38 -11.29 -2.69
N ILE A 210 3.98 -12.19 -3.58
CA ILE A 210 3.80 -11.96 -5.00
C ILE A 210 2.32 -12.14 -5.32
N ASP A 211 1.62 -11.03 -5.59
CA ASP A 211 0.33 -11.04 -6.24
C ASP A 211 0.56 -10.74 -7.72
N ASP A 212 0.12 -11.64 -8.59
CA ASP A 212 0.35 -11.55 -10.04
C ASP A 212 -0.77 -12.33 -10.74
N VAL A 213 -1.71 -11.61 -11.34
CA VAL A 213 -2.93 -12.17 -11.94
C VAL A 213 -3.22 -11.45 -13.24
N THR A 214 -3.66 -12.18 -14.25
CA THR A 214 -4.23 -11.61 -15.47
C THR A 214 -5.71 -11.93 -15.50
N ALA A 215 -6.55 -10.88 -15.55
CA ALA A 215 -8.00 -11.01 -15.56
C ALA A 215 -8.67 -9.83 -16.27
N TYR A 216 -9.92 -9.99 -16.68
CA TYR A 216 -10.72 -8.90 -17.20
C TYR A 216 -11.11 -7.90 -16.10
N GLY A 217 -11.38 -6.66 -16.49
CA GLY A 217 -11.70 -5.61 -15.54
C GLY A 217 -12.97 -5.88 -14.74
N ASP A 218 -13.99 -6.53 -15.33
CA ASP A 218 -15.19 -7.01 -14.63
C ASP A 218 -14.83 -7.97 -13.49
N THR A 219 -13.96 -8.94 -13.77
CA THR A 219 -13.48 -9.90 -12.78
C THR A 219 -12.71 -9.20 -11.64
N LEU A 220 -11.85 -8.25 -11.98
CA LEU A 220 -11.10 -7.48 -10.96
C LEU A 220 -11.99 -6.56 -10.12
N MET A 221 -13.10 -6.07 -10.68
CA MET A 221 -14.04 -5.18 -10.00
C MET A 221 -15.08 -5.92 -9.16
N TYR A 222 -15.63 -7.03 -9.67
CA TYR A 222 -16.79 -7.69 -9.06
C TYR A 222 -16.42 -8.93 -8.23
N ASN A 223 -15.47 -9.74 -8.69
CA ASN A 223 -14.93 -10.85 -7.90
C ASN A 223 -13.76 -10.40 -7.02
N GLY A 224 -13.02 -9.40 -7.49
CA GLY A 224 -11.82 -8.91 -6.85
C GLY A 224 -10.64 -9.88 -6.94
N VAL A 225 -9.52 -9.50 -6.37
CA VAL A 225 -8.32 -10.32 -6.26
C VAL A 225 -8.17 -10.81 -4.83
N LYS A 226 -8.22 -12.13 -4.66
CA LYS A 226 -7.95 -12.77 -3.38
C LYS A 226 -6.47 -12.56 -3.02
N LEU A 227 -6.23 -11.80 -1.96
CA LEU A 227 -4.90 -11.49 -1.48
C LEU A 227 -4.28 -12.69 -0.77
N LYS A 228 -2.95 -12.77 -0.76
CA LYS A 228 -2.26 -13.74 0.08
C LYS A 228 -2.67 -13.56 1.54
N PRO A 229 -2.79 -14.65 2.32
CA PRO A 229 -3.17 -14.55 3.72
C PRO A 229 -2.15 -13.69 4.49
N ALA A 230 -2.64 -12.87 5.40
CA ALA A 230 -1.76 -12.14 6.28
C ALA A 230 -1.06 -13.09 7.25
N PHE A 231 0.17 -12.75 7.62
CA PHE A 231 0.97 -13.52 8.56
C PHE A 231 0.29 -13.61 9.93
N GLY A 232 -0.02 -14.81 10.36
CA GLY A 232 -0.75 -15.10 11.61
C GLY A 232 0.13 -15.47 12.81
N GLY A 233 1.43 -15.22 12.76
CA GLY A 233 2.34 -15.52 13.87
C GLY A 233 2.82 -16.98 13.94
N THR A 234 2.49 -17.83 12.97
CA THR A 234 2.83 -19.27 12.96
C THR A 234 4.13 -19.64 12.26
N GLY A 235 4.91 -18.65 11.88
CA GLY A 235 6.13 -18.80 11.09
C GLY A 235 6.04 -18.08 9.75
N PHE A 236 7.18 -17.66 9.22
CA PHE A 236 7.27 -17.05 7.91
C PHE A 236 7.36 -18.09 6.82
N ASN A 237 6.61 -17.93 5.75
CA ASN A 237 6.79 -18.62 4.49
C ASN A 237 6.40 -17.69 3.33
N ASP A 238 6.78 -18.02 2.11
CA ASP A 238 6.53 -17.24 0.89
C ASP A 238 5.07 -17.20 0.43
N GLN A 239 4.20 -17.98 1.08
CA GLN A 239 2.76 -18.04 0.78
C GLN A 239 1.95 -17.04 1.62
N VAL A 240 2.57 -16.37 2.59
CA VAL A 240 1.93 -15.37 3.43
C VAL A 240 2.55 -14.00 3.23
N ARG A 241 1.79 -12.96 3.45
CA ARG A 241 2.28 -11.59 3.46
C ARG A 241 2.58 -11.13 4.88
N HIS A 242 3.71 -10.48 5.07
CA HIS A 242 3.97 -9.73 6.30
C HIS A 242 3.14 -8.45 6.26
N PHE A 243 2.12 -8.38 7.11
CA PHE A 243 1.14 -7.29 7.07
C PHE A 243 0.81 -6.81 8.49
N PRO A 244 1.75 -6.06 9.12
CA PRO A 244 1.59 -5.54 10.49
C PRO A 244 0.60 -4.38 10.56
N ASP A 245 0.46 -3.79 11.75
CA ASP A 245 -0.31 -2.57 11.96
C ASP A 245 0.15 -1.47 10.99
N PHE A 246 -0.80 -0.72 10.45
CA PHE A 246 -0.58 0.38 9.53
C PHE A 246 0.11 -0.01 8.23
N ALA A 247 0.10 -1.30 7.88
CA ALA A 247 0.67 -1.75 6.61
C ALA A 247 -0.23 -1.44 5.42
N SER A 248 0.39 -1.27 4.26
CA SER A 248 -0.32 -1.05 3.01
C SER A 248 0.31 -1.83 1.86
N ARG A 249 -0.46 -1.98 0.79
CA ARG A 249 0.02 -2.51 -0.49
C ARG A 249 -0.46 -1.62 -1.63
N MET A 250 0.41 -1.44 -2.60
CA MET A 250 0.11 -0.75 -3.85
C MET A 250 0.06 -1.80 -4.97
N TYR A 251 -1.02 -1.76 -5.71
CA TYR A 251 -1.28 -2.63 -6.85
C TYR A 251 -1.25 -1.83 -8.15
N PHE A 252 -0.80 -2.47 -9.21
CA PHE A 252 -0.77 -1.91 -10.55
C PHE A 252 -1.60 -2.78 -11.48
N MET A 253 -2.30 -2.15 -12.38
CA MET A 253 -3.09 -2.79 -13.42
C MET A 253 -2.70 -2.12 -14.74
N GLU A 254 -2.20 -2.90 -15.68
CA GLU A 254 -1.81 -2.45 -17.00
C GLU A 254 -2.54 -3.30 -18.05
N GLU A 255 -3.06 -2.68 -19.12
CA GLU A 255 -3.67 -3.41 -20.24
C GLU A 255 -2.72 -4.50 -20.73
N ASN A 256 -3.22 -5.74 -20.82
CA ASN A 256 -2.46 -6.87 -21.35
C ASN A 256 -2.51 -6.85 -22.88
N GLU A 257 -1.51 -6.29 -23.54
CA GLU A 257 -1.47 -6.17 -25.01
C GLU A 257 -1.43 -7.53 -25.73
N LYS A 258 -1.03 -8.61 -25.06
CA LYS A 258 -0.97 -9.95 -25.67
C LYS A 258 -2.35 -10.53 -26.02
N SER A 259 -3.41 -9.99 -25.45
CA SER A 259 -4.77 -10.42 -25.78
C SER A 259 -5.24 -9.92 -27.16
N LYS A 260 -4.59 -8.91 -27.73
CA LYS A 260 -4.96 -8.33 -29.03
C LYS A 260 -4.39 -9.11 -30.23
N GLU A 261 -3.36 -9.93 -30.02
CA GLU A 261 -2.76 -10.73 -31.09
C GLU A 261 -3.47 -12.08 -31.31
N SER A 262 -4.47 -12.42 -30.48
CA SER A 262 -5.18 -13.71 -30.50
C SER A 262 -6.63 -13.64 -30.97
N ILE A 263 -7.07 -12.51 -31.54
CA ILE A 263 -8.33 -12.32 -32.26
C ILE A 263 -8.02 -12.00 -33.73
#